data_fa005eedde78f309af47855ff4110a13
#
_entry.id   fa005eedde78f309af47855ff4110a13
#
_cell.length_a   1.000
_cell.length_b   1.000
_cell.length_c   1.000
_cell.angle_alpha   90.00
_cell.angle_beta   90.00
_cell.angle_gamma   90.00
#
_symmetry.space_group_name_H-M   'P 1'
#
loop_
_entity.id
_entity.type
_entity.pdbx_description
1 polymer ?
#
loop_
_entity_poly.entity_id
_entity_poly.type
_entity_poly.pdbx_seq_one_letter_code
_entity_poly.pdbx_strand_id
1 'polypeptide(L)'
;MTAQRVKLKVSPEATLRVDAERSVPHIPLLQNKPLAVVGAMRTPPIATAGVKPDPASCFGPRGACLLGADGPLLVCDTGHHRVLGWKKVPGDEMAPAEFVLGQPDFNCEGRNAKGDVSASSLNVPTGICKVGDGFAVADAWNHRVLIWNAVPTSNNTPADIVLGQQNFHTGDANRGENETAADRFHWPYGVAFHDGMFFVADSENRRVLIWQHMPTTNGQAADLVLGQTDFGCRDENAGGEPSAMSMRWPHSITVWNGNLCVADAGNNRVMVWSGIPDESGIPCTSVLGQSSTDLVDHNQSLYWPRSNTLNMPYGAVAVGNWLIVADTASSRLTGWHIDDLKTNASAKALAGQPNFHEKGDNRWQLPQADSLCWPYGVTAYEDTVVVSDSGNNRVSVWKLAT
;
A
#
# COMPACT_ATOMS: atom_id res chain seq x y z
N MET A 1 40.92 14.51 40.94
CA MET A 1 39.54 14.08 40.73
C MET A 1 39.50 13.23 39.47
N THR A 2 39.42 11.93 39.63
CA THR A 2 39.30 10.94 38.50
C THR A 2 37.88 10.96 38.02
N ALA A 3 37.67 11.35 36.77
CA ALA A 3 36.37 11.31 36.12
C ALA A 3 35.93 9.83 35.98
N GLN A 4 34.88 9.48 36.68
CA GLN A 4 34.24 8.16 36.56
C GLN A 4 33.47 8.11 35.24
N ARG A 5 33.94 7.32 34.27
CA ARG A 5 33.21 7.07 33.03
C ARG A 5 31.96 6.24 33.32
N VAL A 6 30.80 6.86 33.23
CA VAL A 6 29.52 6.15 33.24
C VAL A 6 29.33 5.51 31.88
N LYS A 7 29.33 4.18 31.82
CA LYS A 7 28.89 3.41 30.60
C LYS A 7 27.37 3.43 30.57
N LEU A 8 26.77 4.27 29.76
CA LEU A 8 25.37 4.15 29.39
C LEU A 8 25.24 2.95 28.41
N LYS A 9 24.57 1.89 28.84
CA LYS A 9 24.04 0.86 27.93
C LYS A 9 22.79 1.43 27.30
N VAL A 10 22.88 1.86 26.06
CA VAL A 10 21.74 2.27 25.25
C VAL A 10 21.29 1.03 24.44
N SER A 11 20.75 0.04 25.11
CA SER A 11 19.90 -0.97 24.48
C SER A 11 18.65 -1.11 25.33
N PRO A 12 17.46 -1.26 24.76
CA PRO A 12 16.28 -1.60 25.55
C PRO A 12 16.63 -2.85 26.33
N GLU A 13 16.55 -2.80 27.66
CA GLU A 13 16.77 -3.98 28.46
C GLU A 13 15.79 -5.07 28.01
N ALA A 14 16.28 -6.31 27.99
CA ALA A 14 15.43 -7.48 27.71
C ALA A 14 14.20 -7.52 28.62
N THR A 15 14.28 -6.94 29.83
CA THR A 15 13.18 -6.76 30.76
C THR A 15 12.04 -5.89 30.23
N LEU A 16 12.29 -4.88 29.40
CA LEU A 16 11.21 -4.11 28.75
C LEU A 16 10.46 -4.94 27.70
N ARG A 17 11.06 -6.02 27.21
CA ARG A 17 10.37 -7.02 26.40
C ARG A 17 9.49 -7.95 27.23
N VAL A 18 9.73 -8.05 28.53
CA VAL A 18 9.19 -9.11 29.39
C VAL A 18 7.82 -8.80 29.94
N ASP A 19 7.51 -7.55 30.19
CA ASP A 19 6.22 -7.16 30.79
C ASP A 19 5.08 -7.08 29.76
N ALA A 20 5.40 -7.25 28.50
CA ALA A 20 4.39 -7.24 27.48
C ALA A 20 4.10 -8.67 27.07
N GLU A 21 2.98 -9.19 27.49
CA GLU A 21 2.18 -10.18 26.78
C GLU A 21 2.99 -11.30 26.06
N ARG A 22 3.91 -11.94 26.76
CA ARG A 22 4.76 -13.05 26.24
C ARG A 22 3.99 -14.16 25.54
N SER A 23 2.68 -14.07 25.52
CA SER A 23 1.82 -15.13 25.03
C SER A 23 0.46 -14.67 24.53
N VAL A 24 0.37 -13.55 23.80
CA VAL A 24 -0.84 -13.39 22.98
C VAL A 24 -0.73 -14.43 21.87
N PRO A 25 -1.52 -15.51 21.93
CA PRO A 25 -1.54 -16.48 20.85
C PRO A 25 -1.90 -15.76 19.57
N HIS A 26 -1.16 -16.00 18.51
CA HIS A 26 -1.53 -15.48 17.20
C HIS A 26 -1.79 -16.64 16.25
N ILE A 27 -2.67 -16.37 15.30
CA ILE A 27 -2.97 -17.29 14.20
C ILE A 27 -2.00 -16.96 13.08
N PRO A 28 -1.40 -17.95 12.39
CA PRO A 28 -0.68 -17.68 11.14
C PRO A 28 -1.62 -17.00 10.15
N LEU A 29 -1.23 -15.83 9.64
CA LEU A 29 -2.03 -15.09 8.66
C LEU A 29 -1.94 -15.71 7.26
N LEU A 30 -0.73 -16.15 6.88
CA LEU A 30 -0.42 -16.73 5.58
C LEU A 30 0.01 -18.18 5.74
N GLN A 31 -0.22 -19.00 4.72
CA GLN A 31 0.29 -20.37 4.70
C GLN A 31 1.82 -20.42 4.78
N ASN A 32 2.37 -21.58 5.13
CA ASN A 32 3.81 -21.74 5.41
C ASN A 32 4.75 -21.46 4.23
N LYS A 33 4.23 -21.45 3.00
CA LYS A 33 5.04 -21.19 1.79
C LYS A 33 4.25 -20.32 0.81
N PRO A 34 4.92 -19.39 0.11
CA PRO A 34 4.30 -18.67 -0.98
C PRO A 34 4.00 -19.61 -2.15
N LEU A 35 2.93 -19.32 -2.86
CA LEU A 35 2.59 -19.94 -4.14
C LEU A 35 3.59 -19.53 -5.22
N ALA A 36 3.96 -18.25 -5.22
CA ALA A 36 4.90 -17.67 -6.17
C ALA A 36 5.72 -16.55 -5.53
N VAL A 37 6.91 -16.33 -6.07
CA VAL A 37 7.76 -15.16 -5.79
C VAL A 37 8.29 -14.63 -7.10
N VAL A 38 8.12 -13.34 -7.35
CA VAL A 38 8.64 -12.64 -8.54
C VAL A 38 9.51 -11.46 -8.13
N GLY A 39 10.40 -11.03 -9.01
CA GLY A 39 11.23 -9.83 -8.85
C GLY A 39 12.57 -10.08 -8.20
N ALA A 40 12.70 -11.08 -7.35
CA ALA A 40 13.96 -11.51 -6.73
C ALA A 40 13.91 -12.98 -6.33
N MET A 41 15.04 -13.56 -6.03
CA MET A 41 15.13 -14.91 -5.46
C MET A 41 14.52 -14.93 -4.05
N ARG A 42 14.11 -16.10 -3.57
CA ARG A 42 13.60 -16.30 -2.20
C ARG A 42 14.64 -15.91 -1.14
N THR A 43 15.90 -16.19 -1.42
CA THR A 43 17.06 -15.87 -0.56
C THR A 43 18.18 -15.26 -1.41
N PRO A 44 18.05 -14.00 -1.84
CA PRO A 44 19.11 -13.35 -2.58
C PRO A 44 20.31 -13.06 -1.66
N PRO A 45 21.54 -13.14 -2.16
CA PRO A 45 22.64 -12.43 -1.52
C PRO A 45 22.34 -10.94 -1.62
N ILE A 46 22.12 -10.27 -0.50
CA ILE A 46 21.70 -8.86 -0.41
C ILE A 46 22.63 -7.90 -1.19
N ALA A 47 23.90 -8.25 -1.30
CA ALA A 47 24.92 -7.43 -1.96
C ALA A 47 24.86 -7.43 -3.50
N THR A 48 24.03 -8.24 -4.13
CA THR A 48 24.07 -8.47 -5.59
C THR A 48 22.71 -8.39 -6.28
N ALA A 49 21.64 -7.94 -5.59
CA ALA A 49 20.40 -7.62 -6.27
C ALA A 49 20.71 -6.55 -7.32
N GLY A 50 20.75 -6.97 -8.58
CA GLY A 50 21.09 -6.08 -9.69
C GLY A 50 20.04 -4.99 -9.77
N VAL A 51 20.46 -3.74 -9.66
CA VAL A 51 19.62 -2.56 -9.88
C VAL A 51 19.35 -2.34 -11.37
N LYS A 52 19.79 -3.24 -12.24
CA LYS A 52 19.52 -3.14 -13.69
C LYS A 52 18.16 -3.74 -13.99
N PRO A 53 17.33 -3.02 -14.74
CA PRO A 53 16.05 -3.55 -15.18
C PRO A 53 16.25 -4.73 -16.12
N ASP A 54 15.48 -5.78 -15.92
CA ASP A 54 15.31 -6.92 -16.79
C ASP A 54 13.89 -7.49 -16.63
N PRO A 55 13.44 -8.46 -17.44
CA PRO A 55 12.07 -8.94 -17.33
C PRO A 55 11.75 -9.73 -16.05
N ALA A 56 12.74 -10.12 -15.26
CA ALA A 56 12.56 -10.96 -14.07
C ALA A 56 12.86 -10.24 -12.75
N SER A 57 13.42 -9.02 -12.79
CA SER A 57 13.79 -8.27 -11.58
C SER A 57 12.85 -7.14 -11.26
N CYS A 58 12.70 -6.84 -9.97
CA CYS A 58 12.02 -5.65 -9.46
C CYS A 58 12.97 -4.82 -8.59
N PHE A 59 12.70 -3.51 -8.51
CA PHE A 59 13.39 -2.61 -7.62
C PHE A 59 12.38 -1.80 -6.78
N GLY A 60 12.27 -2.14 -5.50
CA GLY A 60 11.36 -1.50 -4.55
C GLY A 60 9.89 -1.52 -5.00
N PRO A 61 9.30 -2.68 -5.35
CA PRO A 61 7.90 -2.73 -5.81
C PRO A 61 6.98 -2.28 -4.68
N ARG A 62 6.01 -1.39 -4.99
CA ARG A 62 5.09 -0.84 -3.96
C ARG A 62 3.65 -1.27 -4.11
N GLY A 63 3.27 -1.78 -5.27
CA GLY A 63 1.93 -2.29 -5.53
C GLY A 63 1.98 -3.52 -6.40
N ALA A 64 1.04 -4.43 -6.19
CA ALA A 64 0.83 -5.57 -7.06
C ALA A 64 -0.62 -6.03 -6.95
N CYS A 65 -1.19 -6.59 -7.99
CA CYS A 65 -2.54 -7.16 -7.92
C CYS A 65 -2.69 -8.37 -8.84
N LEU A 66 -3.62 -9.25 -8.46
CA LEU A 66 -4.15 -10.31 -9.29
C LEU A 66 -5.47 -9.84 -9.94
N LEU A 67 -5.62 -10.07 -11.22
CA LEU A 67 -6.86 -9.76 -11.93
C LEU A 67 -7.82 -10.96 -11.99
N GLY A 68 -7.34 -12.15 -11.62
CA GLY A 68 -8.09 -13.39 -11.54
C GLY A 68 -7.37 -14.42 -10.68
N ALA A 69 -7.99 -15.56 -10.39
CA ALA A 69 -7.45 -16.61 -9.51
C ALA A 69 -6.07 -17.13 -9.97
N ASP A 70 -5.89 -17.30 -11.29
CA ASP A 70 -4.65 -17.78 -11.88
C ASP A 70 -3.80 -16.65 -12.52
N GLY A 71 -4.22 -15.41 -12.38
CA GLY A 71 -3.61 -14.23 -13.01
C GLY A 71 -4.59 -13.46 -13.91
N PRO A 72 -4.14 -12.46 -14.66
CA PRO A 72 -2.79 -11.88 -14.67
C PRO A 72 -2.32 -11.37 -13.31
N LEU A 73 -1.01 -11.47 -13.07
CA LEU A 73 -0.32 -10.78 -11.98
C LEU A 73 0.33 -9.51 -12.55
N LEU A 74 0.01 -8.38 -11.96
CA LEU A 74 0.60 -7.07 -12.28
C LEU A 74 1.40 -6.56 -11.10
N VAL A 75 2.57 -5.98 -11.35
CA VAL A 75 3.47 -5.46 -10.32
C VAL A 75 3.95 -4.06 -10.69
N CYS A 76 3.67 -3.08 -9.83
CA CYS A 76 4.29 -1.76 -9.90
C CYS A 76 5.75 -1.87 -9.44
N ASP A 77 6.66 -2.02 -10.39
CA ASP A 77 8.10 -2.00 -10.20
C ASP A 77 8.56 -0.54 -10.10
N THR A 78 8.30 0.03 -8.92
CA THR A 78 8.31 1.45 -8.62
C THR A 78 9.65 2.10 -8.90
N GLY A 79 10.75 1.45 -8.48
CA GLY A 79 12.10 1.98 -8.65
C GLY A 79 12.57 2.02 -10.10
N HIS A 80 12.03 1.17 -10.98
CA HIS A 80 12.29 1.21 -12.42
C HIS A 80 11.21 1.97 -13.21
N HIS A 81 10.25 2.61 -12.52
CA HIS A 81 9.18 3.43 -13.12
C HIS A 81 8.34 2.68 -14.18
N ARG A 82 7.92 1.45 -13.85
CA ARG A 82 7.20 0.57 -14.79
C ARG A 82 6.20 -0.34 -14.07
N VAL A 83 5.31 -0.94 -14.84
CA VAL A 83 4.49 -2.06 -14.41
C VAL A 83 4.91 -3.30 -15.19
N LEU A 84 5.22 -4.38 -14.48
CA LEU A 84 5.48 -5.70 -15.04
C LEU A 84 4.22 -6.55 -15.01
N GLY A 85 3.96 -7.33 -16.05
CA GLY A 85 2.80 -8.19 -16.16
C GLY A 85 3.13 -9.63 -16.54
N TRP A 86 2.58 -10.58 -15.78
CA TRP A 86 2.56 -12.01 -16.06
C TRP A 86 1.12 -12.41 -16.36
N LYS A 87 0.87 -13.09 -17.47
CA LYS A 87 -0.48 -13.55 -17.85
C LYS A 87 -1.05 -14.58 -16.88
N LYS A 88 -0.15 -15.29 -16.18
CA LYS A 88 -0.50 -16.24 -15.11
C LYS A 88 0.44 -16.03 -13.93
N VAL A 89 0.00 -16.44 -12.75
CA VAL A 89 0.89 -16.52 -11.58
C VAL A 89 2.03 -17.50 -11.91
N PRO A 90 3.29 -17.05 -11.87
CA PRO A 90 4.41 -17.91 -12.27
C PRO A 90 4.67 -19.01 -11.23
N GLY A 91 4.97 -20.21 -11.71
CA GLY A 91 5.38 -21.33 -10.85
C GLY A 91 6.86 -21.31 -10.47
N ASP A 92 7.69 -20.70 -11.32
CA ASP A 92 9.15 -20.66 -11.16
C ASP A 92 9.59 -19.33 -10.56
N GLU A 93 10.65 -19.37 -9.72
CA GLU A 93 11.32 -18.16 -9.25
C GLU A 93 12.01 -17.44 -10.41
N MET A 94 12.06 -16.12 -10.35
CA MET A 94 12.66 -15.29 -11.39
C MET A 94 12.04 -15.51 -12.78
N ALA A 95 10.79 -15.97 -12.84
CA ALA A 95 10.07 -16.07 -14.10
C ALA A 95 9.97 -14.70 -14.77
N PRO A 96 10.35 -14.57 -16.05
CA PRO A 96 10.29 -13.28 -16.74
C PRO A 96 8.84 -12.82 -16.92
N ALA A 97 8.60 -11.52 -16.74
CA ALA A 97 7.35 -10.89 -17.12
C ALA A 97 7.13 -10.99 -18.64
N GLU A 98 5.87 -11.01 -19.05
CA GLU A 98 5.49 -11.19 -20.45
C GLU A 98 5.19 -9.86 -21.16
N PHE A 99 4.94 -8.79 -20.38
CA PHE A 99 4.80 -7.44 -20.90
C PHE A 99 5.21 -6.41 -19.86
N VAL A 100 5.56 -5.21 -20.33
CA VAL A 100 5.94 -4.07 -19.51
C VAL A 100 5.17 -2.82 -19.94
N LEU A 101 4.73 -2.00 -18.97
CA LEU A 101 4.09 -0.71 -19.20
C LEU A 101 4.91 0.40 -18.56
N GLY A 102 4.85 1.61 -19.09
CA GLY A 102 5.60 2.76 -18.60
C GLY A 102 7.02 2.87 -19.15
N GLN A 103 7.50 1.81 -19.80
CA GLN A 103 8.82 1.74 -20.45
C GLN A 103 8.66 1.08 -21.84
N PRO A 104 9.52 1.43 -22.82
CA PRO A 104 9.47 0.83 -24.17
C PRO A 104 9.71 -0.68 -24.16
N ASP A 105 10.61 -1.14 -23.31
CA ASP A 105 10.99 -2.55 -23.15
C ASP A 105 11.47 -2.85 -21.73
N PHE A 106 11.78 -4.12 -21.45
CA PHE A 106 12.18 -4.59 -20.13
C PHE A 106 13.53 -4.09 -19.62
N ASN A 107 14.42 -3.62 -20.51
CA ASN A 107 15.77 -3.17 -20.16
C ASN A 107 15.84 -1.65 -19.97
N CYS A 108 14.72 -0.96 -20.18
CA CYS A 108 14.60 0.47 -20.00
C CYS A 108 14.13 0.80 -18.59
N GLU A 109 14.56 1.97 -18.10
CA GLU A 109 14.21 2.53 -16.80
C GLU A 109 14.23 4.06 -16.85
N GLY A 110 13.71 4.64 -15.81
CA GLY A 110 13.75 6.08 -15.59
C GLY A 110 12.39 6.73 -15.80
N ARG A 111 12.24 7.85 -15.15
CA ARG A 111 11.00 8.65 -15.14
C ARG A 111 10.51 8.88 -16.56
N ASN A 112 9.26 8.53 -16.80
CA ASN A 112 8.61 8.73 -18.11
C ASN A 112 9.43 8.15 -19.28
N ALA A 113 10.12 7.01 -19.05
CA ALA A 113 11.02 6.42 -20.04
C ALA A 113 12.11 7.39 -20.54
N LYS A 114 12.54 8.37 -19.72
CA LYS A 114 13.46 9.47 -20.03
C LYS A 114 12.95 10.42 -21.11
N GLY A 115 11.63 10.44 -21.34
CA GLY A 115 10.94 11.32 -22.27
C GLY A 115 9.88 12.18 -21.57
N ASP A 116 8.96 12.69 -22.36
CA ASP A 116 7.82 13.48 -21.89
C ASP A 116 6.73 12.62 -21.26
N VAL A 117 5.90 13.24 -20.44
CA VAL A 117 4.71 12.61 -19.86
C VAL A 117 3.73 12.26 -20.99
N SER A 118 3.25 11.01 -21.02
CA SER A 118 2.36 10.49 -22.07
C SER A 118 1.42 9.40 -21.52
N ALA A 119 0.50 8.92 -22.35
CA ALA A 119 -0.39 7.81 -21.98
C ALA A 119 0.35 6.49 -21.72
N SER A 120 1.57 6.34 -22.23
CA SER A 120 2.39 5.12 -22.08
C SER A 120 3.58 5.31 -21.14
N SER A 121 3.71 6.43 -20.42
CA SER A 121 4.83 6.67 -19.51
C SER A 121 4.40 6.62 -18.05
N LEU A 122 5.31 6.25 -17.16
CA LEU A 122 5.09 6.18 -15.71
C LEU A 122 6.23 6.86 -14.94
N ASN A 123 5.89 7.41 -13.78
CA ASN A 123 6.83 8.01 -12.86
C ASN A 123 6.49 7.62 -11.40
N VAL A 124 7.22 6.66 -10.84
CA VAL A 124 6.97 6.10 -9.50
C VAL A 124 5.54 5.55 -9.39
N PRO A 125 5.16 4.51 -10.18
CA PRO A 125 3.88 3.83 -10.00
C PRO A 125 3.83 3.15 -8.63
N THR A 126 2.69 3.29 -7.93
CA THR A 126 2.52 2.77 -6.57
C THR A 126 1.30 1.85 -6.47
N GLY A 127 0.13 2.35 -6.10
CA GLY A 127 -1.08 1.55 -5.97
C GLY A 127 -1.61 1.04 -7.31
N ILE A 128 -2.15 -0.16 -7.28
CA ILE A 128 -2.76 -0.80 -8.44
C ILE A 128 -3.98 -1.61 -7.99
N CYS A 129 -5.08 -1.54 -8.72
CA CYS A 129 -6.27 -2.35 -8.46
C CYS A 129 -6.94 -2.82 -9.75
N LYS A 130 -7.66 -3.94 -9.64
CA LYS A 130 -8.53 -4.43 -10.71
C LYS A 130 -9.73 -3.50 -10.89
N VAL A 131 -10.11 -3.24 -12.14
CA VAL A 131 -11.30 -2.48 -12.53
C VAL A 131 -11.96 -3.17 -13.73
N GLY A 132 -13.11 -3.79 -13.51
CA GLY A 132 -13.76 -4.58 -14.56
C GLY A 132 -12.83 -5.64 -15.16
N ASP A 133 -12.64 -5.59 -16.48
CA ASP A 133 -11.70 -6.46 -17.23
C ASP A 133 -10.27 -5.87 -17.29
N GLY A 134 -10.08 -4.66 -16.76
CA GLY A 134 -8.82 -3.94 -16.75
C GLY A 134 -8.32 -3.64 -15.35
N PHE A 135 -7.57 -2.53 -15.22
CA PHE A 135 -6.97 -2.12 -13.97
C PHE A 135 -6.66 -0.62 -13.95
N ALA A 136 -6.41 -0.09 -12.76
CA ALA A 136 -5.96 1.29 -12.54
C ALA A 136 -4.62 1.31 -11.82
N VAL A 137 -3.76 2.30 -12.12
CA VAL A 137 -2.44 2.50 -11.51
C VAL A 137 -2.33 3.95 -11.03
N ALA A 138 -1.92 4.12 -9.78
CA ALA A 138 -1.49 5.42 -9.27
C ALA A 138 -0.07 5.73 -9.79
N ASP A 139 0.02 6.67 -10.74
CA ASP A 139 1.25 7.20 -11.32
C ASP A 139 1.69 8.41 -10.48
N ALA A 140 2.21 8.10 -9.27
CA ALA A 140 2.26 9.01 -8.14
C ALA A 140 3.02 10.31 -8.42
N TRP A 141 4.17 10.25 -9.08
CA TRP A 141 5.01 11.43 -9.32
C TRP A 141 4.67 12.17 -10.63
N ASN A 142 3.71 11.66 -11.40
CA ASN A 142 3.02 12.43 -12.45
C ASN A 142 1.66 12.95 -11.94
N HIS A 143 1.39 12.80 -10.63
CA HIS A 143 0.20 13.32 -9.95
C HIS A 143 -1.10 12.96 -10.66
N ARG A 144 -1.22 11.68 -11.06
CA ARG A 144 -2.36 11.15 -11.82
C ARG A 144 -2.63 9.68 -11.53
N VAL A 145 -3.79 9.23 -11.93
CA VAL A 145 -4.14 7.81 -12.00
C VAL A 145 -4.39 7.48 -13.47
N LEU A 146 -3.79 6.39 -13.94
CA LEU A 146 -3.99 5.85 -15.27
C LEU A 146 -4.87 4.59 -15.20
N ILE A 147 -5.80 4.47 -16.15
CA ILE A 147 -6.74 3.34 -16.22
C ILE A 147 -6.62 2.69 -17.60
N TRP A 148 -6.51 1.37 -17.59
CA TRP A 148 -6.60 0.51 -18.78
C TRP A 148 -7.89 -0.29 -18.68
N ASN A 149 -8.74 -0.22 -19.70
CA ASN A 149 -10.04 -0.91 -19.74
C ASN A 149 -9.91 -2.42 -19.98
N ALA A 150 -8.75 -2.86 -20.44
CA ALA A 150 -8.44 -4.28 -20.66
C ALA A 150 -6.95 -4.56 -20.35
N VAL A 151 -6.62 -5.83 -20.12
CA VAL A 151 -5.23 -6.26 -19.92
C VAL A 151 -4.45 -6.11 -21.22
N PRO A 152 -3.32 -5.38 -21.22
CA PRO A 152 -2.48 -5.22 -22.40
C PRO A 152 -1.88 -6.54 -22.89
N THR A 153 -1.78 -6.67 -24.20
CA THR A 153 -1.13 -7.81 -24.87
C THR A 153 0.25 -7.52 -25.42
N SER A 154 0.69 -6.26 -25.35
CA SER A 154 1.98 -5.78 -25.85
C SER A 154 2.63 -4.81 -24.87
N ASN A 155 3.94 -4.64 -24.99
CA ASN A 155 4.69 -3.65 -24.22
C ASN A 155 4.21 -2.23 -24.53
N ASN A 156 4.37 -1.36 -23.54
CA ASN A 156 4.15 0.08 -23.65
C ASN A 156 2.75 0.48 -24.18
N THR A 157 1.75 -0.36 -23.98
CA THR A 157 0.36 -0.06 -24.35
C THR A 157 -0.11 1.19 -23.58
N PRO A 158 -0.65 2.22 -24.27
CA PRO A 158 -1.13 3.43 -23.64
C PRO A 158 -2.34 3.15 -22.75
N ALA A 159 -2.51 3.96 -21.71
CA ALA A 159 -3.73 3.99 -20.89
C ALA A 159 -4.91 4.59 -21.66
N ASP A 160 -6.11 4.21 -21.28
CA ASP A 160 -7.36 4.67 -21.91
C ASP A 160 -7.91 5.95 -21.24
N ILE A 161 -7.72 6.09 -19.91
CA ILE A 161 -8.26 7.20 -19.12
C ILE A 161 -7.19 7.72 -18.18
N VAL A 162 -7.17 9.05 -17.95
CA VAL A 162 -6.34 9.71 -16.93
C VAL A 162 -7.21 10.51 -15.98
N LEU A 163 -6.97 10.35 -14.67
CA LEU A 163 -7.57 11.17 -13.61
C LEU A 163 -6.50 12.02 -12.92
N GLY A 164 -6.89 13.15 -12.34
CA GLY A 164 -5.97 14.10 -11.68
C GLY A 164 -5.35 15.11 -12.62
N GLN A 165 -5.26 14.77 -13.91
CA GLN A 165 -4.81 15.63 -15.03
C GLN A 165 -5.91 15.75 -16.08
N GLN A 166 -5.92 16.81 -16.86
CA GLN A 166 -6.90 17.01 -17.95
C GLN A 166 -6.64 16.12 -19.17
N ASN A 167 -5.38 15.74 -19.35
CA ASN A 167 -4.91 14.93 -20.48
C ASN A 167 -3.65 14.14 -20.09
N PHE A 168 -3.17 13.30 -20.99
CA PHE A 168 -2.02 12.42 -20.75
C PHE A 168 -0.65 13.11 -20.78
N HIS A 169 -0.57 14.38 -21.18
CA HIS A 169 0.69 15.09 -21.46
C HIS A 169 1.11 16.02 -20.31
N THR A 170 0.38 16.04 -19.21
CA THR A 170 0.67 16.83 -18.02
C THR A 170 0.89 15.93 -16.79
N GLY A 171 1.67 16.41 -15.84
CA GLY A 171 2.03 15.65 -14.63
C GLY A 171 2.41 16.55 -13.45
N ASP A 172 1.89 17.77 -13.39
CA ASP A 172 2.16 18.69 -12.30
C ASP A 172 1.22 18.48 -11.12
N ALA A 173 1.73 18.61 -9.90
CA ALA A 173 0.95 18.55 -8.68
C ALA A 173 -0.20 19.56 -8.75
N ASN A 174 -1.43 19.10 -8.47
CA ASN A 174 -2.64 19.92 -8.56
C ASN A 174 -2.75 20.68 -9.90
N ARG A 175 -2.21 20.12 -11.00
CA ARG A 175 -2.14 20.75 -12.33
C ARG A 175 -1.37 22.07 -12.36
N GLY A 176 -0.36 22.23 -11.48
CA GLY A 176 0.45 23.44 -11.35
C GLY A 176 -0.20 24.57 -10.54
N GLU A 177 -1.39 24.33 -9.98
CA GLU A 177 -2.11 25.30 -9.18
C GLU A 177 -1.75 25.18 -7.69
N ASN A 178 -1.83 26.30 -6.98
CA ASN A 178 -1.63 26.30 -5.52
C ASN A 178 -2.82 25.67 -4.78
N GLU A 179 -4.00 25.74 -5.36
CA GLU A 179 -5.24 25.21 -4.81
C GLU A 179 -5.54 23.83 -5.38
N THR A 180 -6.13 22.99 -4.57
CA THR A 180 -6.62 21.69 -5.00
C THR A 180 -8.11 21.75 -5.37
N ALA A 181 -8.63 20.72 -6.03
CA ALA A 181 -10.03 20.59 -6.45
C ALA A 181 -10.40 19.11 -6.58
N ALA A 182 -11.68 18.82 -6.86
CA ALA A 182 -12.18 17.46 -6.99
C ALA A 182 -11.53 16.63 -8.14
N ASP A 183 -10.89 17.29 -9.10
CA ASP A 183 -10.28 16.71 -10.30
C ASP A 183 -8.76 16.86 -10.36
N ARG A 184 -8.10 17.19 -9.23
CA ARG A 184 -6.65 17.43 -9.12
C ARG A 184 -6.06 16.52 -8.07
N PHE A 185 -4.82 16.04 -8.31
CA PHE A 185 -4.10 15.22 -7.36
C PHE A 185 -2.72 15.78 -7.02
N HIS A 186 -2.27 15.44 -5.83
CA HIS A 186 -0.90 15.62 -5.42
C HIS A 186 -0.38 14.33 -4.78
N TRP A 187 0.45 13.59 -5.53
CA TRP A 187 1.03 12.33 -5.14
C TRP A 187 -0.02 11.29 -4.73
N PRO A 188 -0.96 10.91 -5.63
CA PRO A 188 -1.89 9.84 -5.36
C PRO A 188 -1.12 8.53 -5.14
N TYR A 189 -1.41 7.83 -4.07
CA TYR A 189 -0.65 6.63 -3.71
C TYR A 189 -1.44 5.35 -3.92
N GLY A 190 -2.62 5.24 -3.36
CA GLY A 190 -3.49 4.07 -3.43
C GLY A 190 -4.71 4.28 -4.30
N VAL A 191 -5.14 3.22 -4.95
CA VAL A 191 -6.38 3.15 -5.72
C VAL A 191 -7.17 1.92 -5.30
N ALA A 192 -8.50 2.00 -5.30
CA ALA A 192 -9.39 0.88 -5.04
C ALA A 192 -10.65 0.97 -5.89
N PHE A 193 -11.23 -0.19 -6.18
CA PHE A 193 -12.51 -0.33 -6.86
C PHE A 193 -13.39 -1.30 -6.09
N HIS A 194 -14.63 -0.91 -5.82
CA HIS A 194 -15.59 -1.72 -5.11
C HIS A 194 -17.01 -1.38 -5.56
N ASP A 195 -17.77 -2.38 -5.99
CA ASP A 195 -19.19 -2.27 -6.37
C ASP A 195 -19.51 -1.08 -7.30
N GLY A 196 -18.67 -0.85 -8.30
CA GLY A 196 -18.85 0.23 -9.26
C GLY A 196 -18.30 1.58 -8.81
N MET A 197 -17.93 1.74 -7.56
CA MET A 197 -17.28 2.93 -7.00
C MET A 197 -15.77 2.90 -7.18
N PHE A 198 -15.17 4.06 -7.37
CA PHE A 198 -13.71 4.20 -7.48
C PHE A 198 -13.17 5.13 -6.40
N PHE A 199 -12.00 4.78 -5.85
CA PHE A 199 -11.39 5.49 -4.72
C PHE A 199 -9.92 5.80 -5.03
N VAL A 200 -9.47 6.99 -4.64
CA VAL A 200 -8.07 7.41 -4.74
C VAL A 200 -7.60 8.01 -3.42
N ALA A 201 -6.52 7.48 -2.88
CA ALA A 201 -5.79 8.08 -1.78
C ALA A 201 -4.86 9.17 -2.35
N ASP A 202 -5.30 10.43 -2.26
CA ASP A 202 -4.61 11.63 -2.72
C ASP A 202 -3.71 12.14 -1.58
N SER A 203 -2.57 11.45 -1.37
CA SER A 203 -1.80 11.42 -0.13
C SER A 203 -1.24 12.75 0.29
N GLU A 204 -0.66 13.55 -0.63
CA GLU A 204 -0.11 14.87 -0.30
C GLU A 204 -1.18 15.97 -0.20
N ASN A 205 -2.38 15.72 -0.68
CA ASN A 205 -3.54 16.55 -0.37
C ASN A 205 -4.28 16.03 0.88
N ARG A 206 -3.78 14.98 1.55
CA ARG A 206 -4.26 14.42 2.84
C ARG A 206 -5.73 14.05 2.83
N ARG A 207 -6.18 13.40 1.74
CA ARG A 207 -7.59 13.08 1.54
C ARG A 207 -7.78 11.80 0.75
N VAL A 208 -8.99 11.26 0.83
CA VAL A 208 -9.48 10.23 -0.08
C VAL A 208 -10.58 10.84 -0.94
N LEU A 209 -10.44 10.65 -2.25
CA LEU A 209 -11.45 11.04 -3.23
C LEU A 209 -12.26 9.83 -3.66
N ILE A 210 -13.57 9.99 -3.79
CA ILE A 210 -14.51 8.91 -4.12
C ILE A 210 -15.34 9.32 -5.33
N TRP A 211 -15.41 8.46 -6.33
CA TRP A 211 -16.37 8.47 -7.42
C TRP A 211 -17.43 7.42 -7.14
N GLN A 212 -18.68 7.83 -7.09
CA GLN A 212 -19.82 6.92 -6.86
C GLN A 212 -20.06 5.96 -8.04
N HIS A 213 -19.52 6.31 -9.20
CA HIS A 213 -19.49 5.47 -10.40
C HIS A 213 -18.08 5.49 -11.00
N MET A 214 -17.68 4.39 -11.63
CA MET A 214 -16.37 4.30 -12.29
C MET A 214 -16.19 5.45 -13.29
N PRO A 215 -15.10 6.25 -13.16
CA PRO A 215 -14.82 7.32 -14.12
C PRO A 215 -14.65 6.81 -15.55
N THR A 216 -15.20 7.54 -16.53
CA THR A 216 -15.18 7.16 -17.95
C THR A 216 -14.53 8.20 -18.85
N THR A 217 -14.16 9.37 -18.30
CA THR A 217 -13.56 10.47 -19.06
C THR A 217 -12.32 11.01 -18.37
N ASN A 218 -11.40 11.55 -19.15
CA ASN A 218 -10.20 12.19 -18.64
C ASN A 218 -10.54 13.36 -17.72
N GLY A 219 -9.81 13.47 -16.61
CA GLY A 219 -9.95 14.56 -15.65
C GLY A 219 -11.31 14.63 -14.96
N GLN A 220 -12.09 13.54 -14.97
CA GLN A 220 -13.40 13.51 -14.30
C GLN A 220 -13.24 13.81 -12.81
N ALA A 221 -14.04 14.77 -12.31
CA ALA A 221 -14.05 15.16 -10.91
C ALA A 221 -14.63 14.07 -10.00
N ALA A 222 -14.13 13.98 -8.78
CA ALA A 222 -14.70 13.12 -7.74
C ALA A 222 -16.01 13.69 -7.21
N ASP A 223 -16.86 12.80 -6.69
CA ASP A 223 -18.14 13.14 -6.11
C ASP A 223 -18.03 13.50 -4.62
N LEU A 224 -17.12 12.83 -3.88
CA LEU A 224 -16.99 12.99 -2.43
C LEU A 224 -15.51 13.08 -2.01
N VAL A 225 -15.27 13.73 -0.86
CA VAL A 225 -13.96 13.83 -0.21
C VAL A 225 -14.04 13.46 1.26
N LEU A 226 -13.06 12.65 1.72
CA LEU A 226 -12.85 12.32 3.14
C LEU A 226 -11.45 12.77 3.57
N GLY A 227 -11.28 13.13 4.84
CA GLY A 227 -10.00 13.58 5.41
C GLY A 227 -9.78 15.09 5.34
N GLN A 228 -10.62 15.80 4.58
CA GLN A 228 -10.65 17.26 4.46
C GLN A 228 -12.09 17.76 4.56
N THR A 229 -12.27 19.04 4.87
CA THR A 229 -13.59 19.67 4.99
C THR A 229 -14.28 19.82 3.63
N ASP A 230 -13.51 20.05 2.59
CA ASP A 230 -13.98 20.19 1.21
C ASP A 230 -12.86 19.90 0.20
N PHE A 231 -13.17 19.99 -1.10
CA PHE A 231 -12.21 19.69 -2.17
C PHE A 231 -11.09 20.72 -2.32
N GLY A 232 -11.24 21.94 -1.81
CA GLY A 232 -10.24 23.01 -1.88
C GLY A 232 -9.19 22.92 -0.75
N CYS A 233 -9.46 22.15 0.30
CA CYS A 233 -8.60 21.99 1.46
C CYS A 233 -7.58 20.86 1.27
N ARG A 234 -6.37 21.04 1.85
CA ARG A 234 -5.28 20.04 1.78
C ARG A 234 -4.30 20.09 2.95
N ASP A 235 -4.65 20.79 4.02
CA ASP A 235 -3.75 20.92 5.15
C ASP A 235 -3.64 19.61 5.94
N GLU A 236 -2.49 19.39 6.57
CA GLU A 236 -2.28 18.24 7.42
C GLU A 236 -3.34 18.21 8.54
N ASN A 237 -3.98 17.05 8.70
CA ASN A 237 -5.10 16.89 9.63
C ASN A 237 -6.19 17.97 9.50
N ALA A 238 -6.49 18.38 8.24
CA ALA A 238 -7.46 19.42 7.91
C ALA A 238 -7.16 20.77 8.62
N GLY A 239 -5.90 21.07 8.86
CA GLY A 239 -5.44 22.31 9.48
C GLY A 239 -5.60 22.36 11.00
N GLY A 240 -5.94 21.25 11.65
CA GLY A 240 -6.14 21.14 13.09
C GLY A 240 -5.44 19.97 13.74
N GLU A 241 -5.89 19.60 14.93
CA GLU A 241 -5.45 18.38 15.60
C GLU A 241 -6.01 17.13 14.89
N PRO A 242 -5.32 15.98 14.99
CA PRO A 242 -5.84 14.72 14.46
C PRO A 242 -7.22 14.39 15.02
N SER A 243 -8.11 13.89 14.18
CA SER A 243 -9.50 13.61 14.54
C SER A 243 -10.09 12.45 13.75
N ALA A 244 -11.35 12.11 14.01
CA ALA A 244 -12.10 11.13 13.22
C ALA A 244 -12.40 11.61 11.77
N MET A 245 -12.22 12.90 11.47
CA MET A 245 -12.53 13.50 10.17
C MET A 245 -11.31 13.87 9.35
N SER A 246 -10.11 13.78 9.92
CA SER A 246 -8.89 14.29 9.31
C SER A 246 -7.89 13.18 8.98
N MET A 247 -7.01 13.43 8.01
CA MET A 247 -5.94 12.50 7.61
C MET A 247 -4.60 13.23 7.45
N ARG A 248 -3.52 12.45 7.50
CA ARG A 248 -2.18 12.98 7.24
C ARG A 248 -1.61 12.44 5.93
N TRP A 249 -1.44 11.14 5.78
CA TRP A 249 -0.98 10.48 4.56
C TRP A 249 -1.80 9.20 4.31
N PRO A 250 -3.00 9.29 3.76
CA PRO A 250 -3.74 8.09 3.35
C PRO A 250 -3.01 7.39 2.21
N HIS A 251 -2.80 6.07 2.32
CA HIS A 251 -2.03 5.30 1.35
C HIS A 251 -2.81 4.14 0.74
N SER A 252 -3.71 3.51 1.47
CA SER A 252 -4.46 2.36 0.98
C SER A 252 -5.92 2.45 1.39
N ILE A 253 -6.78 1.92 0.54
CA ILE A 253 -8.24 1.93 0.71
C ILE A 253 -8.76 0.53 0.43
N THR A 254 -9.66 0.03 1.26
CA THR A 254 -10.37 -1.23 1.03
C THR A 254 -11.75 -1.19 1.65
N VAL A 255 -12.66 -2.07 1.22
CA VAL A 255 -13.97 -2.26 1.84
C VAL A 255 -13.99 -3.61 2.53
N TRP A 256 -14.21 -3.60 3.84
CA TRP A 256 -14.19 -4.78 4.71
C TRP A 256 -15.58 -5.06 5.25
N ASN A 257 -16.25 -6.09 4.73
CA ASN A 257 -17.63 -6.42 5.08
C ASN A 257 -18.56 -5.20 5.07
N GLY A 258 -18.49 -4.43 3.98
CA GLY A 258 -19.28 -3.21 3.79
C GLY A 258 -18.75 -1.97 4.52
N ASN A 259 -17.70 -2.06 5.34
CA ASN A 259 -17.08 -0.94 6.02
C ASN A 259 -15.91 -0.39 5.19
N LEU A 260 -15.89 0.93 4.95
CA LEU A 260 -14.74 1.56 4.31
C LEU A 260 -13.57 1.62 5.30
N CYS A 261 -12.39 1.20 4.85
CA CYS A 261 -11.14 1.25 5.61
C CYS A 261 -10.09 2.04 4.85
N VAL A 262 -9.43 2.97 5.52
CA VAL A 262 -8.35 3.80 4.97
C VAL A 262 -7.12 3.69 5.85
N ALA A 263 -6.00 3.25 5.29
CA ALA A 263 -4.71 3.27 5.94
C ALA A 263 -4.14 4.69 5.93
N ASP A 264 -4.31 5.42 7.04
CA ASP A 264 -3.78 6.77 7.28
C ASP A 264 -2.37 6.66 7.87
N ALA A 265 -1.41 6.35 6.98
CA ALA A 265 -0.05 5.96 7.32
C ALA A 265 0.70 7.04 8.12
N GLY A 266 0.51 8.31 7.81
CA GLY A 266 1.14 9.42 8.51
C GLY A 266 0.66 9.58 9.95
N ASN A 267 -0.53 9.08 10.27
CA ASN A 267 -1.12 9.05 11.61
C ASN A 267 -1.05 7.65 12.25
N ASN A 268 -0.31 6.71 11.65
CA ASN A 268 -0.07 5.38 12.21
C ASN A 268 -1.35 4.62 12.59
N ARG A 269 -2.39 4.70 11.76
CA ARG A 269 -3.70 4.11 12.02
C ARG A 269 -4.41 3.62 10.76
N VAL A 270 -5.41 2.76 10.94
CA VAL A 270 -6.43 2.51 9.92
C VAL A 270 -7.73 3.10 10.41
N MET A 271 -8.31 4.01 9.63
CA MET A 271 -9.63 4.60 9.88
C MET A 271 -10.69 3.69 9.29
N VAL A 272 -11.79 3.47 10.04
CA VAL A 272 -12.90 2.59 9.61
C VAL A 272 -14.22 3.33 9.74
N TRP A 273 -14.96 3.39 8.64
CA TRP A 273 -16.34 3.90 8.60
C TRP A 273 -17.31 2.72 8.59
N SER A 274 -18.39 2.81 9.39
CA SER A 274 -19.49 1.86 9.32
C SER A 274 -20.32 2.13 8.05
N GLY A 275 -20.07 1.35 7.01
CA GLY A 275 -20.56 1.60 5.66
C GLY A 275 -19.57 2.41 4.81
N ILE A 276 -19.91 2.61 3.54
CA ILE A 276 -19.22 3.55 2.66
C ILE A 276 -19.95 4.89 2.77
N PRO A 277 -19.25 6.00 3.15
CA PRO A 277 -19.87 7.31 3.23
C PRO A 277 -20.50 7.75 1.90
N ASP A 278 -21.67 8.35 1.99
CA ASP A 278 -22.42 8.94 0.87
C ASP A 278 -22.38 10.48 0.86
N GLU A 279 -21.73 11.07 1.88
CA GLU A 279 -21.47 12.50 2.01
C GLU A 279 -20.00 12.77 2.34
N SER A 280 -19.51 13.97 1.96
CA SER A 280 -18.16 14.42 2.30
C SER A 280 -18.02 14.74 3.80
N GLY A 281 -16.79 14.59 4.34
CA GLY A 281 -16.47 15.01 5.70
C GLY A 281 -17.12 14.17 6.82
N ILE A 282 -17.65 12.99 6.51
CA ILE A 282 -18.21 12.08 7.53
C ILE A 282 -17.08 11.51 8.40
N PRO A 283 -17.19 11.57 9.76
CA PRO A 283 -16.19 11.03 10.65
C PRO A 283 -16.14 9.49 10.58
N CYS A 284 -14.94 8.92 10.74
CA CYS A 284 -14.80 7.48 10.92
C CYS A 284 -15.41 7.05 12.27
N THR A 285 -15.87 5.80 12.34
CA THR A 285 -16.53 5.23 13.51
C THR A 285 -15.55 4.50 14.44
N SER A 286 -14.42 4.06 13.90
CA SER A 286 -13.40 3.34 14.66
C SER A 286 -12.01 3.58 14.06
N VAL A 287 -10.98 3.38 14.88
CA VAL A 287 -9.57 3.35 14.42
C VAL A 287 -8.86 2.11 14.96
N LEU A 288 -8.04 1.50 14.11
CA LEU A 288 -7.13 0.42 14.47
C LEU A 288 -5.70 0.97 14.51
N GLY A 289 -4.87 0.46 15.42
CA GLY A 289 -3.50 0.91 15.59
C GLY A 289 -3.30 2.05 16.61
N GLN A 290 -4.39 2.74 16.98
CA GLN A 290 -4.41 3.83 17.97
C GLN A 290 -5.50 3.60 19.01
N SER A 291 -5.33 4.15 20.20
CA SER A 291 -6.31 4.00 21.29
C SER A 291 -7.48 4.98 21.19
N SER A 292 -7.37 6.04 20.36
CA SER A 292 -8.43 6.99 20.04
C SER A 292 -8.16 7.67 18.69
N THR A 293 -9.12 8.42 18.19
CA THR A 293 -9.04 9.10 16.89
C THR A 293 -8.11 10.32 16.86
N ASP A 294 -7.73 10.85 18.01
CA ASP A 294 -6.87 12.01 18.20
C ASP A 294 -5.41 11.64 18.49
N LEU A 295 -5.11 10.36 18.71
CA LEU A 295 -3.75 9.85 18.93
C LEU A 295 -3.16 9.30 17.63
N VAL A 296 -1.86 9.60 17.42
CA VAL A 296 -1.18 9.31 16.14
C VAL A 296 0.25 8.81 16.30
N ASP A 297 0.72 8.59 17.50
CA ASP A 297 2.09 8.16 17.74
C ASP A 297 2.34 6.74 17.21
N HIS A 298 3.49 6.55 16.57
CA HIS A 298 3.89 5.21 16.15
C HIS A 298 3.91 4.23 17.32
N ASN A 299 3.34 3.06 17.12
CA ASN A 299 3.18 2.05 18.16
C ASN A 299 2.58 2.59 19.47
N GLN A 300 1.72 3.62 19.43
CA GLN A 300 1.14 4.26 20.63
C GLN A 300 2.23 4.71 21.61
N SER A 301 3.25 5.40 21.12
CA SER A 301 4.45 5.86 21.88
C SER A 301 5.34 4.73 22.44
N LEU A 302 5.14 3.48 22.02
CA LEU A 302 5.95 2.36 22.48
C LEU A 302 7.11 2.08 21.50
N TYR A 303 8.26 1.70 22.03
CA TYR A 303 9.39 1.28 21.21
C TYR A 303 9.11 -0.05 20.48
N TRP A 304 8.52 -1.01 21.19
CA TRP A 304 8.14 -2.31 20.63
C TRP A 304 6.66 -2.31 20.22
N PRO A 305 6.33 -2.87 19.07
CA PRO A 305 4.94 -2.99 18.64
C PRO A 305 4.15 -3.95 19.54
N ARG A 306 2.84 -3.89 19.43
CA ARG A 306 1.86 -4.80 20.06
C ARG A 306 0.83 -5.25 19.04
N SER A 307 -0.09 -6.12 19.45
CA SER A 307 -1.19 -6.59 18.59
C SER A 307 -2.17 -5.48 18.19
N ASN A 308 -2.26 -4.40 18.97
CA ASN A 308 -3.16 -3.27 18.76
C ASN A 308 -2.45 -1.99 18.29
N THR A 309 -1.17 -2.09 17.86
CA THR A 309 -0.40 -0.92 17.43
C THR A 309 0.05 -1.03 15.98
N LEU A 310 0.25 0.12 15.33
CA LEU A 310 0.75 0.26 13.97
C LEU A 310 1.89 1.28 13.90
N ASN A 311 2.75 1.12 12.90
CA ASN A 311 3.80 2.06 12.57
C ASN A 311 3.92 2.18 11.04
N MET A 312 3.42 3.29 10.50
CA MET A 312 3.35 3.56 9.06
C MET A 312 2.66 2.43 8.28
N PRO A 313 1.35 2.18 8.49
CA PRO A 313 0.61 1.20 7.72
C PRO A 313 0.40 1.72 6.29
N TYR A 314 1.12 1.17 5.32
CA TYR A 314 1.02 1.62 3.93
C TYR A 314 -0.02 0.83 3.12
N GLY A 315 -0.25 -0.44 3.44
CA GLY A 315 -1.18 -1.31 2.72
C GLY A 315 -2.29 -1.84 3.62
N ALA A 316 -3.49 -1.95 3.09
CA ALA A 316 -4.61 -2.62 3.75
C ALA A 316 -5.48 -3.32 2.70
N VAL A 317 -5.92 -4.54 2.98
CA VAL A 317 -6.83 -5.31 2.14
C VAL A 317 -7.77 -6.16 2.96
N ALA A 318 -9.01 -6.25 2.54
CA ALA A 318 -10.01 -7.15 3.11
C ALA A 318 -10.00 -8.51 2.40
N VAL A 319 -10.02 -9.61 3.17
CA VAL A 319 -10.12 -10.99 2.66
C VAL A 319 -11.12 -11.74 3.53
N GLY A 320 -12.31 -11.98 3.02
CA GLY A 320 -13.40 -12.54 3.82
C GLY A 320 -13.64 -11.70 5.09
N ASN A 321 -13.61 -12.34 6.25
CA ASN A 321 -13.81 -11.66 7.55
C ASN A 321 -12.54 -10.98 8.09
N TRP A 322 -11.42 -11.00 7.37
CA TRP A 322 -10.14 -10.46 7.81
C TRP A 322 -9.81 -9.13 7.12
N LEU A 323 -9.35 -8.17 7.90
CA LEU A 323 -8.61 -7.01 7.41
C LEU A 323 -7.12 -7.27 7.64
N ILE A 324 -6.36 -7.33 6.55
CA ILE A 324 -4.91 -7.49 6.55
C ILE A 324 -4.27 -6.13 6.37
N VAL A 325 -3.35 -5.75 7.24
CA VAL A 325 -2.63 -4.47 7.18
C VAL A 325 -1.13 -4.72 7.11
N ALA A 326 -0.49 -4.10 6.14
CA ALA A 326 0.96 -4.04 6.04
C ALA A 326 1.47 -2.96 7.01
N ASP A 327 1.90 -3.39 8.20
CA ASP A 327 2.56 -2.56 9.22
C ASP A 327 4.04 -2.40 8.82
N THR A 328 4.26 -1.49 7.86
CA THR A 328 5.45 -1.41 7.03
C THR A 328 6.72 -1.19 7.84
N ALA A 329 6.73 -0.21 8.74
CA ALA A 329 7.91 0.08 9.55
C ALA A 329 8.21 -0.98 10.62
N SER A 330 7.26 -1.88 10.89
CA SER A 330 7.47 -3.06 11.74
C SER A 330 7.79 -4.33 10.94
N SER A 331 7.85 -4.23 9.61
CA SER A 331 8.15 -5.34 8.68
C SER A 331 7.28 -6.59 8.95
N ARG A 332 5.94 -6.38 9.05
CA ARG A 332 4.96 -7.43 9.35
C ARG A 332 3.61 -7.17 8.66
N LEU A 333 2.81 -8.22 8.54
CA LEU A 333 1.39 -8.13 8.25
C LEU A 333 0.61 -8.51 9.49
N THR A 334 -0.41 -7.74 9.81
CA THR A 334 -1.32 -7.96 10.93
C THR A 334 -2.74 -8.16 10.44
N GLY A 335 -3.49 -9.09 11.05
CA GLY A 335 -4.85 -9.43 10.65
C GLY A 335 -5.87 -9.18 11.77
N TRP A 336 -6.92 -8.40 11.49
CA TRP A 336 -8.07 -8.18 12.38
C TRP A 336 -9.28 -8.94 11.85
N HIS A 337 -10.02 -9.58 12.75
CA HIS A 337 -11.28 -10.23 12.43
C HIS A 337 -12.46 -9.28 12.65
N ILE A 338 -13.48 -9.34 11.77
CA ILE A 338 -14.60 -8.39 11.78
C ILE A 338 -15.37 -8.40 13.10
N ASP A 339 -15.51 -9.56 13.75
CA ASP A 339 -16.23 -9.69 15.01
C ASP A 339 -15.61 -8.90 16.18
N ASP A 340 -14.33 -8.51 16.03
CA ASP A 340 -13.61 -7.74 17.04
C ASP A 340 -13.51 -6.26 16.70
N LEU A 341 -14.15 -5.80 15.61
CA LEU A 341 -14.05 -4.43 15.14
C LEU A 341 -14.53 -3.43 16.20
N LYS A 342 -13.60 -2.67 16.71
CA LYS A 342 -13.77 -1.51 17.60
C LYS A 342 -12.48 -0.71 17.61
N THR A 343 -12.54 0.52 18.09
CA THR A 343 -11.32 1.31 18.32
C THR A 343 -10.36 0.57 19.24
N ASN A 344 -9.07 0.56 18.85
CA ASN A 344 -7.98 -0.09 19.58
C ASN A 344 -8.10 -1.63 19.66
N ALA A 345 -8.83 -2.24 18.75
CA ALA A 345 -8.88 -3.72 18.69
C ALA A 345 -7.49 -4.32 18.47
N SER A 346 -7.26 -5.48 19.05
CA SER A 346 -6.04 -6.26 18.83
C SER A 346 -6.16 -7.11 17.57
N ALA A 347 -5.10 -7.11 16.73
CA ALA A 347 -4.95 -8.10 15.68
C ALA A 347 -4.82 -9.52 16.29
N LYS A 348 -5.34 -10.50 15.57
CA LYS A 348 -5.29 -11.92 15.95
C LYS A 348 -4.37 -12.75 15.08
N ALA A 349 -4.12 -12.32 13.86
CA ALA A 349 -3.30 -13.03 12.91
C ALA A 349 -2.05 -12.23 12.55
N LEU A 350 -0.94 -12.93 12.26
CA LEU A 350 0.37 -12.31 12.03
C LEU A 350 1.14 -13.07 10.94
N ALA A 351 1.89 -12.32 10.12
CA ALA A 351 2.92 -12.83 9.24
C ALA A 351 4.15 -11.90 9.22
N GLY A 352 5.31 -12.42 8.82
CA GLY A 352 6.56 -11.67 8.73
C GLY A 352 7.39 -11.64 10.02
N GLN A 353 6.75 -11.68 11.19
CA GLN A 353 7.42 -11.67 12.51
C GLN A 353 6.99 -12.90 13.34
N PRO A 354 7.81 -13.33 14.32
CA PRO A 354 7.50 -14.51 15.13
C PRO A 354 6.40 -14.26 16.19
N ASN A 355 6.18 -13.00 16.57
CA ASN A 355 5.12 -12.58 17.51
C ASN A 355 4.83 -11.09 17.36
N PHE A 356 3.79 -10.59 18.03
CA PHE A 356 3.36 -9.20 17.95
C PHE A 356 4.33 -8.17 18.54
N HIS A 357 5.30 -8.60 19.33
CA HIS A 357 6.26 -7.72 20.01
C HIS A 357 7.61 -7.60 19.27
N GLU A 358 7.76 -8.34 18.18
CA GLU A 358 8.96 -8.27 17.34
C GLU A 358 8.73 -7.36 16.14
N LYS A 359 9.82 -6.74 15.74
CA LYS A 359 9.94 -5.92 14.53
C LYS A 359 11.34 -6.05 13.98
N GLY A 360 11.54 -5.60 12.78
CA GLY A 360 12.85 -5.55 12.15
C GLY A 360 12.88 -6.31 10.83
N ASP A 361 13.63 -5.72 9.93
CA ASP A 361 13.75 -6.18 8.57
C ASP A 361 14.26 -7.61 8.54
N ASN A 362 13.49 -8.50 7.91
CA ASN A 362 13.81 -9.92 7.84
C ASN A 362 14.13 -10.57 9.20
N ARG A 363 13.48 -10.09 10.30
CA ARG A 363 13.75 -10.58 11.66
C ARG A 363 15.21 -10.40 12.07
N TRP A 364 15.87 -9.34 11.57
CA TRP A 364 17.31 -9.04 11.74
C TRP A 364 18.24 -10.13 11.17
N GLN A 365 17.78 -10.87 10.15
CA GLN A 365 18.49 -11.96 9.49
C GLN A 365 18.48 -11.75 7.96
N LEU A 366 19.10 -12.67 7.24
CA LEU A 366 18.97 -12.74 5.78
C LEU A 366 17.51 -13.01 5.40
N PRO A 367 17.05 -12.50 4.25
CA PRO A 367 15.69 -12.75 3.76
C PRO A 367 15.36 -14.24 3.71
N GLN A 368 14.20 -14.59 4.26
CA GLN A 368 13.60 -15.91 4.17
C GLN A 368 12.31 -15.84 3.36
N ALA A 369 11.75 -16.99 2.99
CA ALA A 369 10.51 -17.03 2.23
C ALA A 369 9.36 -16.33 2.96
N ASP A 370 9.31 -16.45 4.30
CA ASP A 370 8.27 -15.98 5.20
C ASP A 370 8.65 -14.73 6.02
N SER A 371 9.85 -14.17 5.79
CA SER A 371 10.27 -12.89 6.39
C SER A 371 9.92 -11.72 5.48
N LEU A 372 9.77 -10.52 6.02
CA LEU A 372 9.43 -9.32 5.29
C LEU A 372 10.42 -8.19 5.60
N CYS A 373 10.61 -7.31 4.61
CA CYS A 373 11.35 -6.08 4.74
C CYS A 373 10.55 -4.94 4.08
N TRP A 374 9.98 -4.08 4.91
CA TRP A 374 9.16 -2.95 4.44
C TRP A 374 8.09 -3.36 3.43
N PRO A 375 7.10 -4.18 3.81
CA PRO A 375 5.98 -4.49 2.95
C PRO A 375 5.16 -3.21 2.72
N TYR A 376 5.22 -2.64 1.51
CA TYR A 376 4.49 -1.41 1.18
C TYR A 376 3.08 -1.68 0.67
N GLY A 377 2.87 -2.77 -0.05
CA GLY A 377 1.58 -3.10 -0.64
C GLY A 377 1.09 -4.47 -0.21
N VAL A 378 -0.19 -4.57 0.04
CA VAL A 378 -0.92 -5.82 0.19
C VAL A 378 -2.24 -5.72 -0.56
N THR A 379 -2.52 -6.69 -1.42
CA THR A 379 -3.79 -6.82 -2.15
C THR A 379 -4.25 -8.26 -2.10
N ALA A 380 -5.46 -8.53 -2.57
CA ALA A 380 -5.95 -9.88 -2.63
C ALA A 380 -6.90 -10.11 -3.82
N TYR A 381 -6.99 -11.34 -4.23
CA TYR A 381 -8.04 -11.87 -5.07
C TYR A 381 -8.60 -13.13 -4.39
N GLU A 382 -9.86 -13.08 -3.97
CA GLU A 382 -10.47 -14.09 -3.10
C GLU A 382 -9.61 -14.37 -1.85
N ASP A 383 -9.14 -15.59 -1.63
CA ASP A 383 -8.29 -16.03 -0.54
C ASP A 383 -6.76 -15.94 -0.86
N THR A 384 -6.42 -15.43 -2.02
CA THR A 384 -5.03 -15.28 -2.47
C THR A 384 -4.53 -13.87 -2.19
N VAL A 385 -3.52 -13.76 -1.34
CA VAL A 385 -2.90 -12.51 -0.88
C VAL A 385 -1.62 -12.24 -1.66
N VAL A 386 -1.45 -11.02 -2.15
CA VAL A 386 -0.25 -10.56 -2.86
C VAL A 386 0.44 -9.50 -2.01
N VAL A 387 1.72 -9.72 -1.71
CA VAL A 387 2.52 -8.84 -0.84
C VAL A 387 3.66 -8.23 -1.63
N SER A 388 3.71 -6.92 -1.70
CA SER A 388 4.85 -6.16 -2.23
C SER A 388 5.89 -5.97 -1.12
N ASP A 389 6.85 -6.89 -1.05
CA ASP A 389 7.94 -6.93 -0.07
C ASP A 389 9.12 -6.07 -0.58
N SER A 390 8.93 -4.75 -0.50
CA SER A 390 9.69 -3.73 -1.24
C SER A 390 11.17 -3.71 -0.87
N GLY A 391 11.49 -3.82 0.42
CA GLY A 391 12.89 -3.84 0.89
C GLY A 391 13.65 -5.09 0.45
N ASN A 392 12.95 -6.16 0.09
CA ASN A 392 13.53 -7.37 -0.49
C ASN A 392 13.44 -7.40 -2.03
N ASN A 393 12.99 -6.33 -2.67
CA ASN A 393 12.84 -6.22 -4.13
C ASN A 393 11.99 -7.33 -4.76
N ARG A 394 10.97 -7.82 -4.06
CA ARG A 394 10.14 -8.95 -4.51
C ARG A 394 8.64 -8.72 -4.27
N VAL A 395 7.85 -9.44 -5.02
CA VAL A 395 6.42 -9.64 -4.76
C VAL A 395 6.18 -11.12 -4.52
N SER A 396 5.42 -11.43 -3.50
CA SER A 396 5.08 -12.81 -3.12
C SER A 396 3.57 -13.01 -3.10
N VAL A 397 3.14 -14.17 -3.59
CA VAL A 397 1.74 -14.58 -3.69
C VAL A 397 1.50 -15.72 -2.71
N TRP A 398 0.44 -15.60 -1.89
CA TRP A 398 0.18 -16.50 -0.78
C TRP A 398 -1.28 -16.91 -0.74
N LYS A 399 -1.56 -18.05 -0.09
CA LYS A 399 -2.91 -18.34 0.41
C LYS A 399 -3.05 -17.85 1.84
N LEU A 400 -4.23 -17.32 2.14
CA LEU A 400 -4.63 -17.05 3.52
C LEU A 400 -4.62 -18.36 4.32
N ALA A 401 -4.16 -18.32 5.57
CA ALA A 401 -4.11 -19.49 6.44
C ALA A 401 -5.30 -19.55 7.41
N THR A 402 -6.04 -18.45 7.54
CA THR A 402 -7.13 -18.24 8.53
C THR A 402 -8.49 -18.50 7.93
#